data_fa25d04fc65019fb0c7867fa49262d8a
#
_entry.id   fa25d04fc65019fb0c7867fa49262d8a
#
_cell.length_a   1.000
_cell.length_b   1.000
_cell.length_c   1.000
_cell.angle_alpha   90.00
_cell.angle_beta   90.00
_cell.angle_gamma   90.00
#
_symmetry.space_group_name_H-M   'P 1'
#
loop_
_entity.id
_entity.type
_entity.pdbx_description
1 polymer ?
#
loop_
_entity_poly.entity_id
_entity_poly.type
_entity_poly.pdbx_seq_one_letter_code
_entity_poly.pdbx_strand_id
1 'polypeptide(L)'
;MSTDQQTDNASEFVDFWNEILVPKFTKYKHILVGGLTHHSEKVFASLPVGEGDKVTDVGCGFGDTAILLARRVGPTGSVLAIDCCDAFLDYGRKDAEAEGIDNVTFVNGDVQTYPFAPEHDFCFSRFGTQFFENPVAGLRNMRASLKPGGVMTMIVWRAMDDNPWLGLPREVVLQYLPPPGDDARSCGPGPFSMADQDMVTKQLEISGYVDPVFERIDAPLMVGRDLDDAIAFQLAIGP
;
A
#
# COMPACT_ATOMS: atom_id res chain seq x y z
N MET A 1 -32.99 -3.07 -25.78
CA MET A 1 -31.99 -3.43 -26.77
C MET A 1 -30.64 -3.18 -26.15
N SER A 2 -30.06 -4.25 -25.79
CA SER A 2 -28.66 -4.54 -25.38
C SER A 2 -27.87 -3.44 -24.65
N THR A 3 -28.11 -3.31 -23.38
CA THR A 3 -27.20 -2.91 -22.33
C THR A 3 -26.62 -4.22 -21.82
N ASP A 4 -25.32 -4.22 -21.60
CA ASP A 4 -24.47 -5.19 -20.93
C ASP A 4 -23.36 -5.73 -21.82
N GLN A 5 -22.29 -4.99 -21.83
CA GLN A 5 -20.92 -5.52 -21.84
C GLN A 5 -19.99 -4.47 -21.22
N GLN A 6 -20.15 -4.21 -19.94
CA GLN A 6 -19.05 -3.82 -19.10
C GLN A 6 -18.30 -5.12 -18.81
N THR A 7 -17.38 -5.48 -19.70
CA THR A 7 -16.42 -6.54 -19.44
C THR A 7 -15.57 -6.09 -18.28
N ASP A 8 -15.74 -6.77 -17.18
CA ASP A 8 -14.90 -6.78 -15.98
C ASP A 8 -13.47 -7.16 -16.41
N ASN A 9 -12.67 -6.19 -16.80
CA ASN A 9 -11.23 -6.33 -17.00
C ASN A 9 -10.54 -6.03 -15.66
N ALA A 10 -10.87 -6.79 -14.62
CA ALA A 10 -10.02 -6.85 -13.45
C ALA A 10 -8.64 -7.36 -13.89
N SER A 11 -7.58 -6.66 -13.51
CA SER A 11 -6.22 -7.14 -13.74
C SER A 11 -6.04 -8.50 -13.04
N GLU A 12 -5.32 -9.44 -13.68
CA GLU A 12 -5.03 -10.75 -13.06
C GLU A 12 -4.29 -10.61 -11.71
N PHE A 13 -3.61 -9.47 -11.49
CA PHE A 13 -2.98 -9.15 -10.20
C PHE A 13 -4.03 -8.77 -9.15
N VAL A 14 -5.09 -8.05 -9.50
CA VAL A 14 -6.21 -7.76 -8.61
C VAL A 14 -6.91 -9.07 -8.19
N ASP A 15 -7.12 -9.99 -9.13
CA ASP A 15 -7.67 -11.30 -8.83
C ASP A 15 -6.76 -12.10 -7.91
N PHE A 16 -5.45 -12.10 -8.15
CA PHE A 16 -4.48 -12.77 -7.28
C PHE A 16 -4.49 -12.19 -5.85
N TRP A 17 -4.59 -10.85 -5.72
CA TRP A 17 -4.73 -10.21 -4.41
C TRP A 17 -5.98 -10.72 -3.70
N ASN A 18 -7.14 -10.66 -4.34
CA ASN A 18 -8.41 -11.03 -3.74
C ASN A 18 -8.52 -12.53 -3.40
N GLU A 19 -8.08 -13.40 -4.30
CA GLU A 19 -8.22 -14.85 -4.14
C GLU A 19 -7.15 -15.48 -3.22
N ILE A 20 -5.90 -15.01 -3.34
CA ILE A 20 -4.74 -15.68 -2.72
C ILE A 20 -4.19 -14.90 -1.53
N LEU A 21 -4.00 -13.58 -1.68
CA LEU A 21 -3.32 -12.79 -0.66
C LEU A 21 -4.27 -12.30 0.44
N VAL A 22 -5.50 -11.94 0.12
CA VAL A 22 -6.47 -11.49 1.12
C VAL A 22 -6.63 -12.49 2.28
N PRO A 23 -6.88 -13.80 2.04
CA PRO A 23 -6.97 -14.77 3.14
C PRO A 23 -5.70 -14.86 4.00
N LYS A 24 -4.53 -14.81 3.35
CA LYS A 24 -3.23 -14.87 4.04
C LYS A 24 -2.98 -13.61 4.86
N PHE A 25 -3.15 -12.43 4.26
CA PHE A 25 -2.97 -11.14 4.92
C PHE A 25 -3.93 -10.95 6.08
N THR A 26 -5.19 -11.38 5.93
CA THR A 26 -6.19 -11.35 7.00
C THR A 26 -5.76 -12.20 8.19
N LYS A 27 -5.28 -13.42 7.94
CA LYS A 27 -4.76 -14.31 9.00
C LYS A 27 -3.62 -13.67 9.79
N TYR A 28 -2.76 -12.91 9.12
CA TYR A 28 -1.58 -12.27 9.72
C TYR A 28 -1.72 -10.75 9.87
N LYS A 29 -2.96 -10.23 9.91
CA LYS A 29 -3.24 -8.78 10.09
C LYS A 29 -2.45 -8.21 11.27
N HIS A 30 -2.36 -8.93 12.38
CA HIS A 30 -1.65 -8.49 13.58
C HIS A 30 -0.14 -8.25 13.35
N ILE A 31 0.49 -8.99 12.43
CA ILE A 31 1.88 -8.78 12.03
C ILE A 31 1.97 -7.65 11.01
N LEU A 32 1.12 -7.68 9.98
CA LEU A 32 1.16 -6.70 8.89
C LEU A 32 0.84 -5.28 9.37
N VAL A 33 -0.20 -5.11 10.16
CA VAL A 33 -0.55 -3.79 10.73
C VAL A 33 0.44 -3.42 11.83
N GLY A 34 0.60 -4.27 12.87
CA GLY A 34 1.47 -3.97 14.00
C GLY A 34 2.96 -3.89 13.64
N GLY A 35 3.44 -4.77 12.75
CA GLY A 35 4.83 -4.80 12.32
C GLY A 35 5.26 -3.57 11.51
N LEU A 36 4.33 -2.98 10.72
CA LEU A 36 4.60 -1.80 9.90
C LEU A 36 4.40 -0.48 10.64
N THR A 37 3.83 -0.49 11.85
CA THR A 37 3.52 0.71 12.63
C THR A 37 4.75 1.58 12.88
N HIS A 38 5.90 0.98 13.23
CA HIS A 38 7.12 1.75 13.51
C HIS A 38 7.66 2.54 12.32
N HIS A 39 7.46 2.03 11.08
CA HIS A 39 7.79 2.77 9.87
C HIS A 39 6.85 3.97 9.71
N SER A 40 5.54 3.74 9.92
CA SER A 40 4.54 4.79 9.85
C SER A 40 4.79 5.89 10.89
N GLU A 41 5.04 5.55 12.15
CA GLU A 41 5.28 6.52 13.22
C GLU A 41 6.41 7.49 12.89
N LYS A 42 7.52 6.98 12.34
CA LYS A 42 8.65 7.82 11.94
C LYS A 42 8.29 8.79 10.82
N VAL A 43 7.56 8.32 9.81
CA VAL A 43 7.16 9.12 8.65
C VAL A 43 6.05 10.10 9.02
N PHE A 44 5.04 9.66 9.79
CA PHE A 44 3.90 10.49 10.17
C PHE A 44 4.31 11.75 10.93
N ALA A 45 5.42 11.71 11.69
CA ALA A 45 5.93 12.88 12.41
C ALA A 45 6.29 14.06 11.48
N SER A 46 6.71 13.77 10.25
CA SER A 46 7.16 14.76 9.26
C SER A 46 6.17 15.01 8.12
N LEU A 47 5.02 14.31 8.07
CA LEU A 47 4.05 14.52 7.00
C LEU A 47 3.52 15.95 7.01
N PRO A 48 3.49 16.65 5.85
CA PRO A 48 2.93 17.99 5.73
C PRO A 48 1.40 17.95 5.65
N VAL A 49 0.77 17.33 6.64
CA VAL A 49 -0.68 17.17 6.76
C VAL A 49 -1.16 17.85 8.02
N GLY A 50 -2.17 18.69 7.90
CA GLY A 50 -2.74 19.48 8.99
C GLY A 50 -4.25 19.35 9.11
N GLU A 51 -4.81 20.06 10.09
CA GLU A 51 -6.25 20.12 10.30
C GLU A 51 -6.95 20.77 9.11
N GLY A 52 -8.05 20.16 8.65
CA GLY A 52 -8.84 20.62 7.50
C GLY A 52 -8.38 20.10 6.15
N ASP A 53 -7.22 19.44 6.04
CA ASP A 53 -6.73 18.91 4.78
C ASP A 53 -7.63 17.78 4.25
N LYS A 54 -7.71 17.68 2.94
CA LYS A 54 -8.27 16.53 2.22
C LYS A 54 -7.14 15.63 1.77
N VAL A 55 -7.18 14.38 2.17
CA VAL A 55 -6.10 13.40 1.96
C VAL A 55 -6.60 12.18 1.21
N THR A 56 -5.78 11.63 0.33
CA THR A 56 -5.99 10.29 -0.25
C THR A 56 -5.00 9.32 0.36
N ASP A 57 -5.47 8.16 0.85
CA ASP A 57 -4.64 7.02 1.27
C ASP A 57 -4.78 5.89 0.25
N VAL A 58 -3.73 5.62 -0.50
CA VAL A 58 -3.70 4.76 -1.68
C VAL A 58 -3.08 3.41 -1.36
N GLY A 59 -3.81 2.32 -1.68
CA GLY A 59 -3.46 0.99 -1.23
C GLY A 59 -3.56 0.90 0.29
N CYS A 60 -4.67 1.40 0.83
CA CYS A 60 -4.86 1.59 2.27
C CYS A 60 -4.98 0.27 3.06
N GLY A 61 -5.18 -0.86 2.38
CA GLY A 61 -5.29 -2.18 2.99
C GLY A 61 -6.35 -2.21 4.09
N PHE A 62 -5.95 -2.57 5.30
CA PHE A 62 -6.84 -2.65 6.47
C PHE A 62 -7.28 -1.29 7.04
N GLY A 63 -6.82 -0.17 6.46
CA GLY A 63 -7.29 1.17 6.81
C GLY A 63 -6.64 1.80 8.03
N ASP A 64 -5.63 1.17 8.65
CA ASP A 64 -4.97 1.70 9.85
C ASP A 64 -4.32 3.07 9.61
N THR A 65 -3.66 3.26 8.47
CA THR A 65 -3.09 4.56 8.07
C THR A 65 -4.17 5.60 7.75
N ALA A 66 -5.24 5.18 7.09
CA ALA A 66 -6.37 6.06 6.78
C ALA A 66 -7.04 6.62 8.06
N ILE A 67 -7.22 5.79 9.08
CA ILE A 67 -7.75 6.20 10.39
C ILE A 67 -6.79 7.17 11.09
N LEU A 68 -5.47 6.93 11.05
CA LEU A 68 -4.49 7.85 11.61
C LEU A 68 -4.50 9.21 10.88
N LEU A 69 -4.61 9.21 9.57
CA LEU A 69 -4.74 10.42 8.75
C LEU A 69 -6.05 11.16 9.07
N ALA A 70 -7.17 10.44 9.19
CA ALA A 70 -8.47 11.02 9.52
C ALA A 70 -8.46 11.74 10.88
N ARG A 71 -7.80 11.17 11.90
CA ARG A 71 -7.59 11.83 13.18
C ARG A 71 -6.74 13.09 13.04
N ARG A 72 -5.71 13.06 12.21
CA ARG A 72 -4.78 14.16 12.02
C ARG A 72 -5.41 15.35 11.31
N VAL A 73 -6.23 15.11 10.28
CA VAL A 73 -6.93 16.18 9.55
C VAL A 73 -8.14 16.72 10.32
N GLY A 74 -8.58 16.03 11.37
CA GLY A 74 -9.66 16.47 12.23
C GLY A 74 -11.04 16.52 11.53
N PRO A 75 -12.07 17.01 12.23
CA PRO A 75 -13.47 16.94 11.75
C PRO A 75 -13.76 17.84 10.55
N THR A 76 -12.89 18.79 10.23
CA THR A 76 -13.02 19.68 9.06
C THR A 76 -12.28 19.18 7.83
N GLY A 77 -11.38 18.20 8.00
CA GLY A 77 -10.69 17.49 6.94
C GLY A 77 -11.38 16.19 6.55
N SER A 78 -10.86 15.51 5.53
CA SER A 78 -11.40 14.22 5.09
C SER A 78 -10.32 13.33 4.50
N VAL A 79 -10.55 12.01 4.56
CA VAL A 79 -9.68 11.00 3.95
C VAL A 79 -10.46 10.16 2.96
N LEU A 80 -9.96 10.02 1.74
CA LEU A 80 -10.38 9.03 0.76
C LEU A 80 -9.39 7.87 0.80
N ALA A 81 -9.81 6.73 1.36
CA ALA A 81 -9.02 5.51 1.48
C ALA A 81 -9.42 4.53 0.36
N ILE A 82 -8.48 4.20 -0.53
CA ILE A 82 -8.77 3.35 -1.69
C ILE A 82 -7.87 2.11 -1.70
N ASP A 83 -8.49 0.95 -1.98
CA ASP A 83 -7.81 -0.34 -2.17
C ASP A 83 -8.61 -1.21 -3.14
N CYS A 84 -7.96 -2.11 -3.85
CA CYS A 84 -8.61 -3.05 -4.77
C CYS A 84 -9.23 -4.28 -4.07
N CYS A 85 -9.02 -4.43 -2.76
CA CYS A 85 -9.48 -5.57 -1.96
C CYS A 85 -10.57 -5.15 -0.97
N ASP A 86 -11.84 -5.32 -1.33
CA ASP A 86 -12.97 -4.91 -0.48
C ASP A 86 -12.97 -5.58 0.89
N ALA A 87 -12.49 -6.81 0.98
CA ALA A 87 -12.36 -7.51 2.25
C ALA A 87 -11.40 -6.81 3.24
N PHE A 88 -10.37 -6.12 2.76
CA PHE A 88 -9.51 -5.29 3.61
C PHE A 88 -10.25 -4.03 4.07
N LEU A 89 -10.96 -3.38 3.16
CA LEU A 89 -11.73 -2.17 3.43
C LEU A 89 -12.82 -2.39 4.48
N ASP A 90 -13.41 -3.61 4.53
CA ASP A 90 -14.39 -3.97 5.56
C ASP A 90 -13.81 -3.95 6.98
N TYR A 91 -12.53 -4.26 7.15
CA TYR A 91 -11.86 -4.07 8.42
C TYR A 91 -11.71 -2.59 8.75
N GLY A 92 -11.24 -1.79 7.80
CA GLY A 92 -11.10 -0.34 7.96
C GLY A 92 -12.41 0.34 8.33
N ARG A 93 -13.52 -0.02 7.65
CA ARG A 93 -14.86 0.50 7.95
C ARG A 93 -15.29 0.18 9.40
N LYS A 94 -15.09 -1.07 9.82
CA LYS A 94 -15.43 -1.52 11.19
C LYS A 94 -14.56 -0.87 12.25
N ASP A 95 -13.26 -0.77 11.99
CA ASP A 95 -12.31 -0.15 12.92
C ASP A 95 -12.61 1.35 13.05
N ALA A 96 -12.91 2.07 11.95
CA ALA A 96 -13.30 3.48 11.95
C ALA A 96 -14.63 3.70 12.72
N GLU A 97 -15.64 2.86 12.48
CA GLU A 97 -16.92 2.92 13.19
C GLU A 97 -16.73 2.71 14.71
N ALA A 98 -15.94 1.69 15.10
CA ALA A 98 -15.66 1.37 16.50
C ALA A 98 -14.93 2.51 17.24
N GLU A 99 -14.14 3.32 16.51
CA GLU A 99 -13.38 4.45 17.04
C GLU A 99 -14.11 5.80 16.88
N GLY A 100 -15.31 5.82 16.28
CA GLY A 100 -16.09 7.03 16.06
C GLY A 100 -15.45 7.98 15.04
N ILE A 101 -14.71 7.45 14.05
CA ILE A 101 -14.09 8.20 12.96
C ILE A 101 -15.07 8.24 11.79
N ASP A 102 -15.60 9.40 11.46
CA ASP A 102 -16.64 9.62 10.45
C ASP A 102 -16.17 10.40 9.22
N ASN A 103 -14.93 10.92 9.25
CA ASN A 103 -14.32 11.71 8.18
C ASN A 103 -13.39 10.87 7.25
N VAL A 104 -13.56 9.56 7.20
CA VAL A 104 -12.89 8.65 6.26
C VAL A 104 -13.90 7.93 5.37
N THR A 105 -13.64 7.89 4.07
CA THR A 105 -14.44 7.15 3.10
C THR A 105 -13.59 6.04 2.49
N PHE A 106 -14.04 4.79 2.64
CA PHE A 106 -13.37 3.61 2.08
C PHE A 106 -13.99 3.22 0.74
N VAL A 107 -13.18 3.19 -0.32
CA VAL A 107 -13.60 2.94 -1.70
C VAL A 107 -12.86 1.73 -2.26
N ASN A 108 -13.60 0.77 -2.81
CA ASN A 108 -13.02 -0.31 -3.60
C ASN A 108 -12.74 0.20 -5.03
N GLY A 109 -11.49 0.05 -5.47
CA GLY A 109 -11.09 0.48 -6.81
C GLY A 109 -9.59 0.27 -7.09
N ASP A 110 -9.30 0.05 -8.36
CA ASP A 110 -7.92 0.07 -8.84
C ASP A 110 -7.45 1.52 -9.01
N VAL A 111 -6.46 1.89 -8.23
CA VAL A 111 -5.85 3.23 -8.25
C VAL A 111 -5.36 3.63 -9.64
N GLN A 112 -4.91 2.67 -10.45
CA GLN A 112 -4.38 2.95 -11.78
C GLN A 112 -5.45 3.50 -12.75
N THR A 113 -6.73 3.23 -12.48
CA THR A 113 -7.87 3.58 -13.34
C THR A 113 -8.97 4.36 -12.63
N TYR A 114 -8.91 4.50 -11.31
CA TYR A 114 -9.92 5.21 -10.52
C TYR A 114 -10.04 6.67 -10.95
N PRO A 115 -11.25 7.21 -11.18
CA PRO A 115 -11.47 8.56 -11.67
C PRO A 115 -11.34 9.61 -10.54
N PHE A 116 -10.12 9.87 -10.10
CA PHE A 116 -9.88 10.89 -9.08
C PHE A 116 -10.26 12.30 -9.54
N ALA A 117 -10.84 13.09 -8.62
CA ALA A 117 -10.99 14.51 -8.78
C ALA A 117 -9.78 15.25 -8.15
N PRO A 118 -9.28 16.36 -8.74
CA PRO A 118 -8.11 17.12 -8.25
C PRO A 118 -8.49 18.00 -7.05
N GLU A 119 -8.85 17.37 -5.94
CA GLU A 119 -9.37 18.06 -4.75
C GLU A 119 -8.61 17.78 -3.45
N HIS A 120 -7.56 16.94 -3.49
CA HIS A 120 -6.81 16.57 -2.31
C HIS A 120 -5.56 17.45 -2.14
N ASP A 121 -5.26 17.77 -0.89
CA ASP A 121 -4.06 18.54 -0.51
C ASP A 121 -2.84 17.62 -0.42
N PHE A 122 -3.08 16.37 -0.05
CA PHE A 122 -2.04 15.38 0.17
C PHE A 122 -2.45 13.99 -0.31
N CYS A 123 -1.49 13.22 -0.83
CA CYS A 123 -1.65 11.82 -1.20
C CYS A 123 -0.63 10.97 -0.44
N PHE A 124 -1.09 9.91 0.19
CA PHE A 124 -0.26 8.98 0.96
C PHE A 124 -0.35 7.57 0.41
N SER A 125 0.72 6.81 0.53
CA SER A 125 0.71 5.35 0.33
C SER A 125 1.77 4.68 1.17
N ARG A 126 1.41 3.58 1.85
CA ARG A 126 2.35 2.74 2.59
C ARG A 126 2.38 1.35 2.00
N PHE A 127 3.46 1.02 1.29
CA PHE A 127 3.74 -0.28 0.68
C PHE A 127 2.67 -0.75 -0.35
N GLY A 128 1.84 0.17 -0.86
CA GLY A 128 0.83 -0.14 -1.89
C GLY A 128 1.35 0.05 -3.31
N THR A 129 2.02 1.17 -3.58
CA THR A 129 2.45 1.58 -4.93
C THR A 129 3.39 0.60 -5.62
N GLN A 130 4.16 -0.18 -4.87
CA GLN A 130 5.10 -1.18 -5.38
C GLN A 130 4.43 -2.38 -6.08
N PHE A 131 3.12 -2.51 -5.96
CA PHE A 131 2.34 -3.57 -6.61
C PHE A 131 1.58 -3.11 -7.85
N PHE A 132 1.73 -1.87 -8.28
CA PHE A 132 1.10 -1.39 -9.50
C PHE A 132 1.66 -2.11 -10.72
N GLU A 133 0.78 -2.67 -11.55
CA GLU A 133 1.13 -3.29 -12.82
C GLU A 133 1.80 -2.28 -13.76
N ASN A 134 1.26 -1.07 -13.81
CA ASN A 134 1.84 0.07 -14.51
C ASN A 134 2.12 1.21 -13.51
N PRO A 135 3.34 1.27 -12.93
CA PRO A 135 3.70 2.28 -11.94
C PRO A 135 3.48 3.71 -12.43
N VAL A 136 3.81 3.99 -13.70
CA VAL A 136 3.62 5.34 -14.28
C VAL A 136 2.15 5.71 -14.38
N ALA A 137 1.29 4.78 -14.78
CA ALA A 137 -0.16 5.02 -14.82
C ALA A 137 -0.72 5.28 -13.42
N GLY A 138 -0.36 4.45 -12.45
CA GLY A 138 -0.78 4.61 -11.06
C GLY A 138 -0.30 5.94 -10.47
N LEU A 139 0.98 6.27 -10.61
CA LEU A 139 1.55 7.52 -10.12
C LEU A 139 0.92 8.76 -10.77
N ARG A 140 0.63 8.72 -12.09
CA ARG A 140 -0.11 9.79 -12.78
C ARG A 140 -1.51 9.96 -12.21
N ASN A 141 -2.18 8.87 -11.94
CA ASN A 141 -3.54 8.90 -11.43
C ASN A 141 -3.57 9.39 -9.96
N MET A 142 -2.61 8.98 -9.15
CA MET A 142 -2.41 9.55 -7.81
C MET A 142 -2.18 11.07 -7.88
N ARG A 143 -1.34 11.52 -8.82
CA ARG A 143 -1.12 12.95 -9.04
C ARG A 143 -2.40 13.68 -9.49
N ALA A 144 -3.26 13.02 -10.26
CA ALA A 144 -4.53 13.59 -10.70
C ALA A 144 -5.51 13.85 -9.53
N SER A 145 -5.35 13.17 -8.39
CA SER A 145 -6.12 13.45 -7.19
C SER A 145 -5.71 14.75 -6.49
N LEU A 146 -4.49 15.22 -6.73
CA LEU A 146 -3.91 16.37 -6.03
C LEU A 146 -4.29 17.72 -6.65
N LYS A 147 -4.56 18.68 -5.80
CA LYS A 147 -4.61 20.10 -6.18
C LYS A 147 -3.25 20.56 -6.72
N PRO A 148 -3.19 21.65 -7.49
CA PRO A 148 -1.93 22.32 -7.81
C PRO A 148 -1.15 22.64 -6.53
N GLY A 149 0.11 22.18 -6.45
CA GLY A 149 0.96 22.32 -5.25
C GLY A 149 0.74 21.24 -4.17
N GLY A 150 -0.18 20.31 -4.38
CA GLY A 150 -0.37 19.17 -3.47
C GLY A 150 0.86 18.26 -3.44
N VAL A 151 1.05 17.57 -2.32
CA VAL A 151 2.24 16.76 -2.04
C VAL A 151 1.87 15.29 -1.94
N MET A 152 2.78 14.42 -2.37
CA MET A 152 2.66 12.96 -2.19
C MET A 152 3.80 12.44 -1.34
N THR A 153 3.48 11.50 -0.44
CA THR A 153 4.49 10.70 0.29
C THR A 153 4.19 9.21 0.10
N MET A 154 5.21 8.46 -0.26
CA MET A 154 5.14 6.99 -0.35
C MET A 154 6.15 6.36 0.61
N ILE A 155 5.77 5.27 1.25
CA ILE A 155 6.70 4.36 1.94
C ILE A 155 6.81 3.10 1.07
N VAL A 156 8.03 2.79 0.64
CA VAL A 156 8.33 1.62 -0.19
C VAL A 156 9.52 0.85 0.38
N TRP A 157 9.61 -0.44 0.08
CA TRP A 157 10.76 -1.23 0.48
C TRP A 157 11.99 -0.89 -0.37
N ARG A 158 13.13 -0.82 0.29
CA ARG A 158 14.44 -0.85 -0.37
C ARG A 158 14.74 -2.26 -0.86
N ALA A 159 15.93 -2.49 -1.43
CA ALA A 159 16.34 -3.79 -1.94
C ALA A 159 16.19 -4.92 -0.90
N MET A 160 16.04 -6.16 -1.35
CA MET A 160 15.88 -7.32 -0.48
C MET A 160 17.04 -7.44 0.53
N ASP A 161 18.27 -7.12 0.13
CA ASP A 161 19.46 -7.16 0.99
C ASP A 161 19.40 -6.16 2.15
N ASP A 162 18.61 -5.09 2.01
CA ASP A 162 18.32 -4.13 3.09
C ASP A 162 17.19 -4.62 4.02
N ASN A 163 16.54 -5.75 3.70
CA ASN A 163 15.37 -6.30 4.37
C ASN A 163 15.62 -7.71 4.92
N PRO A 164 16.45 -7.86 5.96
CA PRO A 164 16.85 -9.19 6.48
C PRO A 164 15.67 -10.03 6.99
N TRP A 165 14.54 -9.40 7.34
CA TRP A 165 13.33 -10.10 7.77
C TRP A 165 12.74 -11.02 6.68
N LEU A 166 13.03 -10.74 5.40
CA LEU A 166 12.62 -11.56 4.26
C LEU A 166 13.82 -12.23 3.59
N GLY A 167 14.94 -11.52 3.45
CA GLY A 167 16.15 -12.03 2.78
C GLY A 167 16.73 -13.27 3.46
N LEU A 168 16.88 -13.26 4.79
CA LEU A 168 17.45 -14.39 5.52
C LEU A 168 16.57 -15.65 5.45
N PRO A 169 15.26 -15.62 5.67
CA PRO A 169 14.40 -16.79 5.45
C PRO A 169 14.48 -17.33 4.01
N ARG A 170 14.50 -16.43 3.01
CA ARG A 170 14.66 -16.82 1.61
C ARG A 170 15.96 -17.57 1.33
N GLU A 171 17.08 -17.11 1.86
CA GLU A 171 18.37 -17.79 1.73
C GLU A 171 18.32 -19.21 2.32
N VAL A 172 17.64 -19.40 3.43
CA VAL A 172 17.46 -20.74 4.03
C VAL A 172 16.58 -21.62 3.13
N VAL A 173 15.44 -21.10 2.66
CA VAL A 173 14.52 -21.86 1.80
C VAL A 173 15.19 -22.32 0.51
N LEU A 174 15.98 -21.46 -0.13
CA LEU A 174 16.68 -21.77 -1.37
C LEU A 174 17.78 -22.84 -1.26
N GLN A 175 18.19 -23.23 -0.03
CA GLN A 175 19.05 -24.38 0.18
C GLN A 175 18.33 -25.71 -0.02
N TYR A 176 17.01 -25.72 0.06
CA TYR A 176 16.18 -26.94 0.04
C TYR A 176 15.19 -26.97 -1.13
N LEU A 177 14.78 -25.82 -1.63
CA LEU A 177 13.78 -25.68 -2.69
C LEU A 177 14.35 -24.85 -3.85
N PRO A 178 14.04 -25.21 -5.10
CA PRO A 178 14.38 -24.35 -6.23
C PRO A 178 13.59 -23.04 -6.15
N PRO A 179 14.06 -21.96 -6.82
CA PRO A 179 13.25 -20.75 -6.97
C PRO A 179 11.95 -21.05 -7.71
N PRO A 180 10.90 -20.23 -7.53
CA PRO A 180 9.66 -20.36 -8.28
C PRO A 180 9.93 -20.35 -9.80
N GLY A 181 9.17 -21.16 -10.53
CA GLY A 181 9.23 -21.19 -12.00
C GLY A 181 8.67 -19.89 -12.61
N ASP A 182 8.96 -19.67 -13.90
CA ASP A 182 8.49 -18.49 -14.64
C ASP A 182 6.97 -18.42 -14.79
N ASP A 183 6.27 -19.54 -14.59
CA ASP A 183 4.81 -19.68 -14.62
C ASP A 183 4.15 -19.47 -13.24
N ALA A 184 4.92 -19.17 -12.20
CA ALA A 184 4.37 -18.90 -10.89
C ALA A 184 3.52 -17.61 -10.89
N ARG A 185 2.26 -17.72 -10.42
CA ARG A 185 1.39 -16.55 -10.24
C ARG A 185 2.03 -15.58 -9.25
N SER A 186 1.93 -14.28 -9.53
CA SER A 186 2.49 -13.23 -8.70
C SER A 186 1.47 -12.14 -8.38
N CYS A 187 1.77 -11.33 -7.36
CA CYS A 187 0.97 -10.16 -6.98
C CYS A 187 1.30 -8.89 -7.79
N GLY A 188 1.88 -9.04 -8.95
CA GLY A 188 2.40 -7.94 -9.76
C GLY A 188 3.92 -7.84 -9.66
N PRO A 189 4.51 -6.65 -9.84
CA PRO A 189 5.97 -6.45 -9.85
C PRO A 189 6.66 -6.84 -8.54
N GLY A 190 5.90 -6.90 -7.43
CA GLY A 190 6.36 -7.40 -6.15
C GLY A 190 6.88 -6.31 -5.19
N PRO A 191 7.18 -6.71 -3.94
CA PRO A 191 7.46 -5.77 -2.86
C PRO A 191 8.71 -4.91 -3.06
N PHE A 192 9.65 -5.33 -3.88
CA PHE A 192 10.90 -4.62 -4.13
C PHE A 192 10.96 -3.90 -5.48
N SER A 193 9.84 -3.80 -6.19
CA SER A 193 9.78 -3.17 -7.52
C SER A 193 10.18 -1.69 -7.53
N MET A 194 10.04 -1.01 -6.40
CA MET A 194 10.40 0.40 -6.21
C MET A 194 11.70 0.59 -5.40
N ALA A 195 12.55 -0.43 -5.32
CA ALA A 195 13.80 -0.37 -4.57
C ALA A 195 14.89 0.48 -5.22
N ASP A 196 14.87 0.60 -6.54
CA ASP A 196 15.84 1.39 -7.32
C ASP A 196 15.41 2.87 -7.35
N GLN A 197 16.18 3.72 -6.64
CA GLN A 197 15.89 5.13 -6.50
C GLN A 197 15.93 5.90 -7.83
N ASP A 198 16.85 5.56 -8.74
CA ASP A 198 16.96 6.23 -10.03
C ASP A 198 15.79 5.89 -10.95
N MET A 199 15.33 4.64 -10.89
CA MET A 199 14.14 4.20 -11.62
C MET A 199 12.88 4.89 -11.09
N VAL A 200 12.70 4.93 -9.77
CA VAL A 200 11.54 5.59 -9.14
C VAL A 200 11.54 7.10 -9.43
N THR A 201 12.71 7.75 -9.39
CA THR A 201 12.85 9.15 -9.79
C THR A 201 12.31 9.39 -11.20
N LYS A 202 12.74 8.58 -12.17
CA LYS A 202 12.27 8.67 -13.57
C LYS A 202 10.76 8.42 -13.68
N GLN A 203 10.23 7.44 -12.95
CA GLN A 203 8.79 7.16 -12.95
C GLN A 203 7.98 8.36 -12.40
N LEU A 204 8.45 9.00 -11.33
CA LEU A 204 7.85 10.20 -10.75
C LEU A 204 7.90 11.38 -11.72
N GLU A 205 9.05 11.67 -12.32
CA GLU A 205 9.23 12.74 -13.28
C GLU A 205 8.32 12.56 -14.52
N ILE A 206 8.28 11.36 -15.10
CA ILE A 206 7.40 11.01 -16.24
C ILE A 206 5.92 11.13 -15.83
N SER A 207 5.59 10.90 -14.57
CA SER A 207 4.24 11.06 -14.03
C SER A 207 3.90 12.52 -13.70
N GLY A 208 4.86 13.44 -13.82
CA GLY A 208 4.69 14.89 -13.67
C GLY A 208 4.89 15.41 -12.25
N TYR A 209 5.51 14.61 -11.37
CA TYR A 209 6.01 15.09 -10.08
C TYR A 209 7.33 15.85 -10.29
N VAL A 210 7.63 16.76 -9.38
CA VAL A 210 8.85 17.58 -9.38
C VAL A 210 9.56 17.41 -8.04
N ASP A 211 10.87 17.56 -8.07
CA ASP A 211 11.74 17.58 -6.87
C ASP A 211 11.50 16.37 -5.92
N PRO A 212 11.57 15.11 -6.40
CA PRO A 212 11.42 13.96 -5.53
C PRO A 212 12.57 13.90 -4.51
N VAL A 213 12.22 13.71 -3.24
CA VAL A 213 13.16 13.58 -2.12
C VAL A 213 13.03 12.18 -1.53
N PHE A 214 14.16 11.52 -1.29
CA PHE A 214 14.20 10.20 -0.69
C PHE A 214 14.81 10.27 0.71
N GLU A 215 14.12 9.68 1.66
CA GLU A 215 14.59 9.54 3.03
C GLU A 215 14.70 8.06 3.39
N ARG A 216 15.84 7.66 3.94
CA ARG A 216 16.05 6.31 4.43
C ARG A 216 15.45 6.17 5.82
N ILE A 217 14.47 5.29 5.97
CA ILE A 217 13.86 4.95 7.24
C ILE A 217 14.17 3.49 7.58
N ASP A 218 14.92 3.28 8.65
CA ASP A 218 15.16 1.97 9.24
C ASP A 218 14.33 1.84 10.53
N ALA A 219 13.52 0.79 10.61
CA ALA A 219 12.70 0.51 11.78
C ALA A 219 12.62 -1.00 12.04
N PRO A 220 12.48 -1.44 13.29
CA PRO A 220 12.25 -2.86 13.56
C PRO A 220 10.93 -3.30 12.97
N LEU A 221 10.90 -4.52 12.43
CA LEU A 221 9.71 -5.17 11.91
C LEU A 221 9.40 -6.38 12.79
N MET A 222 8.19 -6.42 13.36
CA MET A 222 7.69 -7.59 14.04
C MET A 222 7.21 -8.60 13.00
N VAL A 223 7.81 -9.79 12.97
CA VAL A 223 7.47 -10.87 12.03
C VAL A 223 6.69 -12.03 12.69
N GLY A 224 6.37 -11.92 13.97
CA GLY A 224 5.61 -12.87 14.76
C GLY A 224 5.58 -12.50 16.23
N ARG A 225 4.61 -13.01 16.99
CA ARG A 225 4.51 -12.86 18.44
C ARG A 225 5.47 -13.78 19.18
N ASP A 226 5.80 -14.89 18.53
CA ASP A 226 6.75 -15.93 18.97
C ASP A 226 7.37 -16.58 17.74
N LEU A 227 8.24 -17.57 17.96
CA LEU A 227 8.95 -18.26 16.89
C LEU A 227 8.00 -19.06 15.96
N ASP A 228 6.99 -19.70 16.50
CA ASP A 228 6.06 -20.52 15.72
C ASP A 228 5.18 -19.62 14.81
N ASP A 229 4.71 -18.49 15.35
CA ASP A 229 3.95 -17.48 14.60
C ASP A 229 4.83 -16.86 13.48
N ALA A 230 6.10 -16.57 13.77
CA ALA A 230 7.05 -16.04 12.79
C ALA A 230 7.34 -17.04 11.66
N ILE A 231 7.56 -18.31 11.99
CA ILE A 231 7.75 -19.37 10.99
C ILE A 231 6.50 -19.54 10.14
N ALA A 232 5.31 -19.59 10.76
CA ALA A 232 4.05 -19.73 10.05
C ALA A 232 3.78 -18.54 9.11
N PHE A 233 4.11 -17.32 9.53
CA PHE A 233 4.02 -16.11 8.71
C PHE A 233 4.97 -16.19 7.51
N GLN A 234 6.24 -16.52 7.73
CA GLN A 234 7.23 -16.62 6.65
C GLN A 234 6.87 -17.71 5.62
N LEU A 235 6.35 -18.86 6.05
CA LEU A 235 5.89 -19.92 5.15
C LEU A 235 4.62 -19.55 4.37
N ALA A 236 3.82 -18.60 4.85
CA ALA A 236 2.57 -18.20 4.21
C ALA A 236 2.74 -17.02 3.23
N ILE A 237 3.58 -16.05 3.58
CA ILE A 237 3.73 -14.76 2.87
C ILE A 237 5.15 -14.56 2.35
N GLY A 238 6.11 -15.27 2.90
CA GLY A 238 7.51 -15.21 2.51
C GLY A 238 7.77 -15.68 1.07
N PRO A 239 9.03 -15.55 0.63
CA PRO A 239 9.47 -15.82 -0.73
C PRO A 239 9.31 -17.28 -1.14
#